data_a7809b4cb74104927a815e675c099aae
#
_entry.id   a7809b4cb74104927a815e675c099aae
#
_cell.length_a   1.000
_cell.length_b   1.000
_cell.length_c   1.000
_cell.angle_alpha   90.00
_cell.angle_beta   90.00
_cell.angle_gamma   90.00
#
_symmetry.space_group_name_H-M   'P 1'
#
loop_
_entity.id
_entity.type
_entity.pdbx_description
1 polymer ?
#
loop_
_entity_poly.entity_id
_entity_poly.type
_entity_poly.pdbx_seq_one_letter_code
_entity_poly.pdbx_strand_id
1 'polypeptide(L)'
;MKELREIVKFESYDVACKKYVDDLHYIIKNNRKFQDKLPVLMLSGGIDSMMLGCILKKYFGLKDSITVGCIHDTDDIKVSQDTASKLGIDNNLIFVTLEEVLDNIHLCKGKNIRTVFNLVYYLIFKLCLQKTNVKNLDLVQGDGADTLLGSIQVFMYRSVPHIMKKYNVNNDEAKTIIKQQYYADKIDPSRKTEKGSGHLFVEIAEELGANAIMAFKHPDILRWVNDTEYSFSRPDKKLLPLKVIEYLGYDPVNVKRTIMEKGTGIYEIVQEKLCQMTGISHPNSAVKVLVNQGATLPI
;
A
#
# COMPACT_ATOMS: atom_id res chain seq x y z
N MET A 1 7.18 28.54 13.08
CA MET A 1 7.52 27.17 13.43
C MET A 1 6.20 26.44 13.60
N LYS A 2 5.95 25.33 12.88
CA LYS A 2 4.82 24.46 13.23
C LYS A 2 5.14 23.88 14.61
N GLU A 3 4.21 24.00 15.55
CA GLU A 3 4.36 23.39 16.87
C GLU A 3 4.59 21.90 16.70
N LEU A 4 5.59 21.37 17.40
CA LEU A 4 5.81 19.93 17.49
C LEU A 4 4.62 19.35 18.27
N ARG A 5 4.00 18.34 17.72
CA ARG A 5 2.95 17.62 18.41
C ARG A 5 3.54 16.80 19.56
N GLU A 6 2.76 16.62 20.59
CA GLU A 6 3.11 15.74 21.69
C GLU A 6 3.40 14.33 21.18
N ILE A 7 4.51 13.75 21.64
CA ILE A 7 4.90 12.39 21.31
C ILE A 7 4.16 11.43 22.22
N VAL A 8 3.31 10.59 21.63
CA VAL A 8 2.60 9.55 22.37
C VAL A 8 3.54 8.41 22.68
N LYS A 9 3.73 8.12 23.98
CA LYS A 9 4.49 6.99 24.50
C LYS A 9 3.52 5.95 25.05
N PHE A 10 3.75 4.69 24.74
CA PHE A 10 2.95 3.58 25.25
C PHE A 10 3.71 2.83 26.33
N GLU A 11 2.99 2.33 27.32
CA GLU A 11 3.56 1.53 28.40
C GLU A 11 4.10 0.18 27.90
N SER A 12 3.46 -0.39 26.88
CA SER A 12 3.86 -1.66 26.27
C SER A 12 3.44 -1.76 24.81
N TYR A 13 4.02 -2.73 24.10
CA TYR A 13 3.58 -3.07 22.73
C TYR A 13 2.13 -3.53 22.69
N ASP A 14 1.64 -4.25 23.69
CA ASP A 14 0.25 -4.73 23.70
C ASP A 14 -0.74 -3.57 23.74
N VAL A 15 -0.47 -2.53 24.54
CA VAL A 15 -1.29 -1.32 24.58
C VAL A 15 -1.26 -0.59 23.22
N ALA A 16 -0.07 -0.46 22.62
CA ALA A 16 0.08 0.14 21.30
C ALA A 16 -0.64 -0.67 20.21
N CYS A 17 -0.46 -2.00 20.21
CA CYS A 17 -1.12 -2.90 19.27
C CYS A 17 -2.64 -2.84 19.40
N LYS A 18 -3.15 -2.90 20.63
CA LYS A 18 -4.60 -2.78 20.89
C LYS A 18 -5.15 -1.49 20.29
N LYS A 19 -4.54 -0.35 20.61
CA LYS A 19 -4.97 0.96 20.09
C LYS A 19 -4.93 1.02 18.56
N TYR A 20 -3.87 0.49 17.96
CA TYR A 20 -3.70 0.47 16.51
C TYR A 20 -4.75 -0.42 15.82
N VAL A 21 -5.03 -1.58 16.39
CA VAL A 21 -6.08 -2.50 15.91
C VAL A 21 -7.46 -1.86 16.05
N ASP A 22 -7.75 -1.23 17.19
CA ASP A 22 -9.03 -0.56 17.42
C ASP A 22 -9.27 0.58 16.41
N ASP A 23 -8.23 1.37 16.11
CA ASP A 23 -8.31 2.45 15.12
C ASP A 23 -8.49 1.91 13.70
N LEU A 24 -7.75 0.87 13.30
CA LEU A 24 -7.93 0.24 11.99
C LEU A 24 -9.31 -0.41 11.85
N HIS A 25 -9.78 -1.11 12.88
CA HIS A 25 -11.13 -1.66 12.91
C HIS A 25 -12.18 -0.56 12.75
N TYR A 26 -12.08 0.53 13.52
CA TYR A 26 -12.98 1.68 13.41
C TYR A 26 -13.00 2.27 12.00
N ILE A 27 -11.81 2.51 11.43
CA ILE A 27 -11.67 3.06 10.08
C ILE A 27 -12.32 2.13 9.05
N ILE A 28 -11.97 0.85 9.06
CA ILE A 28 -12.54 -0.11 8.10
C ILE A 28 -14.05 -0.15 8.24
N LYS A 29 -14.57 -0.29 9.46
CA LYS A 29 -16.00 -0.35 9.74
C LYS A 29 -16.77 0.86 9.19
N ASN A 30 -16.25 2.07 9.41
CA ASN A 30 -16.93 3.31 9.02
C ASN A 30 -16.76 3.67 7.54
N ASN A 31 -15.80 3.07 6.85
CA ASN A 31 -15.60 3.29 5.41
C ASN A 31 -16.19 2.16 4.55
N ARG A 32 -16.85 1.17 5.13
CA ARG A 32 -17.57 0.15 4.38
C ARG A 32 -18.86 0.73 3.79
N LYS A 33 -19.00 0.53 2.47
CA LYS A 33 -20.19 0.94 1.71
C LYS A 33 -21.21 -0.18 1.59
N PHE A 34 -20.75 -1.42 1.53
CA PHE A 34 -21.57 -2.61 1.32
C PHE A 34 -21.61 -3.47 2.60
N GLN A 35 -22.38 -3.01 3.59
CA GLN A 35 -22.43 -3.60 4.94
C GLN A 35 -23.01 -5.04 4.99
N ASP A 36 -23.84 -5.38 4.02
CA ASP A 36 -24.49 -6.70 3.85
C ASP A 36 -23.56 -7.77 3.27
N LYS A 37 -22.37 -7.38 2.78
CA LYS A 37 -21.38 -8.29 2.22
C LYS A 37 -20.11 -8.32 3.06
N LEU A 38 -19.35 -9.39 2.99
CA LEU A 38 -18.03 -9.46 3.62
C LEU A 38 -17.03 -8.62 2.81
N PRO A 39 -16.07 -7.96 3.46
CA PRO A 39 -14.99 -7.28 2.75
C PRO A 39 -14.06 -8.30 2.08
N VAL A 40 -13.42 -7.88 1.00
CA VAL A 40 -12.42 -8.68 0.27
C VAL A 40 -11.04 -8.02 0.45
N LEU A 41 -10.05 -8.82 0.80
CA LEU A 41 -8.67 -8.36 0.98
C LEU A 41 -7.89 -8.42 -0.33
N MET A 42 -7.23 -7.32 -0.70
CA MET A 42 -6.16 -7.34 -1.69
C MET A 42 -4.88 -7.83 -1.03
N LEU A 43 -4.56 -9.13 -1.23
CA LEU A 43 -3.48 -9.82 -0.54
C LEU A 43 -2.22 -9.87 -1.40
N SER A 44 -1.15 -9.21 -0.95
CA SER A 44 0.09 -9.05 -1.72
C SER A 44 1.24 -9.96 -1.26
N GLY A 45 1.03 -10.86 -0.31
CA GLY A 45 2.12 -11.61 0.32
C GLY A 45 2.99 -10.78 1.27
N GLY A 46 2.79 -9.47 1.38
CA GLY A 46 3.50 -8.60 2.32
C GLY A 46 2.93 -8.65 3.73
N ILE A 47 3.79 -8.36 4.73
CA ILE A 47 3.40 -8.35 6.15
C ILE A 47 2.23 -7.40 6.46
N ASP A 48 2.15 -6.28 5.73
CA ASP A 48 1.11 -5.27 5.93
C ASP A 48 -0.28 -5.78 5.49
N SER A 49 -0.33 -6.50 4.36
CA SER A 49 -1.57 -7.13 3.90
C SER A 49 -1.97 -8.31 4.78
N MET A 50 -1.00 -9.06 5.33
CA MET A 50 -1.27 -10.10 6.32
C MET A 50 -1.87 -9.51 7.60
N MET A 51 -1.31 -8.43 8.12
CA MET A 51 -1.84 -7.74 9.31
C MET A 51 -3.29 -7.30 9.09
N LEU A 52 -3.61 -6.69 7.94
CA LEU A 52 -4.99 -6.36 7.57
C LEU A 52 -5.87 -7.61 7.50
N GLY A 53 -5.36 -8.69 6.93
CA GLY A 53 -6.04 -9.98 6.87
C GLY A 53 -6.43 -10.50 8.25
N CYS A 54 -5.51 -10.44 9.23
CA CYS A 54 -5.78 -10.81 10.62
C CYS A 54 -6.91 -9.96 11.24
N ILE A 55 -6.88 -8.64 11.02
CA ILE A 55 -7.92 -7.71 11.51
C ILE A 55 -9.26 -8.02 10.85
N LEU A 56 -9.28 -8.16 9.53
CA LEU A 56 -10.50 -8.46 8.78
C LEU A 56 -11.08 -9.83 9.16
N LYS A 57 -10.25 -10.83 9.36
CA LYS A 57 -10.69 -12.17 9.80
C LYS A 57 -11.33 -12.11 11.17
N LYS A 58 -10.69 -11.43 12.13
CA LYS A 58 -11.15 -11.36 13.52
C LYS A 58 -12.44 -10.56 13.68
N TYR A 59 -12.57 -9.43 13.00
CA TYR A 59 -13.64 -8.46 13.25
C TYR A 59 -14.74 -8.41 12.19
N PHE A 60 -14.46 -8.88 10.97
CA PHE A 60 -15.39 -8.78 9.85
C PHE A 60 -15.71 -10.13 9.19
N GLY A 61 -15.13 -11.22 9.70
CA GLY A 61 -15.40 -12.57 9.17
C GLY A 61 -14.87 -12.80 7.75
N LEU A 62 -13.71 -12.20 7.42
CA LEU A 62 -13.06 -12.34 6.10
C LEU A 62 -13.07 -13.79 5.62
N LYS A 63 -13.51 -14.00 4.39
CA LYS A 63 -13.53 -15.32 3.72
C LYS A 63 -12.68 -15.33 2.46
N ASP A 64 -12.60 -14.21 1.75
CA ASP A 64 -12.03 -14.15 0.40
C ASP A 64 -10.93 -13.10 0.31
N SER A 65 -9.90 -13.42 -0.45
CA SER A 65 -8.86 -12.47 -0.86
C SER A 65 -8.59 -12.57 -2.37
N ILE A 66 -8.00 -11.51 -2.91
CA ILE A 66 -7.55 -11.44 -4.29
C ILE A 66 -6.05 -11.15 -4.28
N THR A 67 -5.28 -11.99 -4.97
CA THR A 67 -3.86 -11.78 -5.25
C THR A 67 -3.67 -11.61 -6.75
N VAL A 68 -3.01 -10.54 -7.16
CA VAL A 68 -2.63 -10.33 -8.55
C VAL A 68 -1.19 -10.75 -8.78
N GLY A 69 -0.94 -11.55 -9.82
CA GLY A 69 0.38 -11.93 -10.30
C GLY A 69 0.53 -11.63 -11.78
N CYS A 70 1.78 -11.46 -12.23
CA CYS A 70 2.08 -11.32 -13.66
C CYS A 70 2.95 -12.48 -14.15
N ILE A 71 3.66 -13.12 -13.24
CA ILE A 71 4.49 -14.31 -13.48
C ILE A 71 4.09 -15.36 -12.44
N HIS A 72 3.99 -16.62 -12.88
CA HIS A 72 3.76 -17.75 -11.99
C HIS A 72 4.98 -17.99 -11.07
N ASP A 73 4.75 -18.60 -9.93
CA ASP A 73 5.80 -19.05 -9.00
C ASP A 73 6.68 -17.97 -8.37
N THR A 74 6.24 -16.72 -8.31
CA THR A 74 6.94 -15.69 -7.54
C THR A 74 6.84 -15.95 -6.04
N ASP A 75 7.83 -15.46 -5.28
CA ASP A 75 7.80 -15.55 -3.81
C ASP A 75 6.55 -14.88 -3.23
N ASP A 76 6.11 -13.75 -3.81
CA ASP A 76 4.90 -13.03 -3.36
C ASP A 76 3.63 -13.87 -3.51
N ILE A 77 3.50 -14.65 -4.59
CA ILE A 77 2.36 -15.56 -4.79
C ILE A 77 2.39 -16.67 -3.73
N LYS A 78 3.54 -17.31 -3.53
CA LYS A 78 3.68 -18.39 -2.52
C LYS A 78 3.35 -17.87 -1.12
N VAL A 79 3.88 -16.72 -0.75
CA VAL A 79 3.62 -16.10 0.56
C VAL A 79 2.15 -15.68 0.70
N SER A 80 1.51 -15.20 -0.38
CA SER A 80 0.07 -14.89 -0.33
C SER A 80 -0.80 -16.13 -0.11
N GLN A 81 -0.46 -17.25 -0.75
CA GLN A 81 -1.13 -18.53 -0.54
C GLN A 81 -0.94 -19.07 0.88
N ASP A 82 0.31 -19.01 1.42
CA ASP A 82 0.61 -19.40 2.80
C ASP A 82 -0.16 -18.52 3.80
N THR A 83 -0.22 -17.22 3.54
CA THR A 83 -0.96 -16.28 4.37
C THR A 83 -2.45 -16.59 4.36
N ALA A 84 -3.04 -16.83 3.20
CA ALA A 84 -4.45 -17.19 3.07
C ALA A 84 -4.76 -18.50 3.80
N SER A 85 -3.89 -19.51 3.64
CA SER A 85 -4.00 -20.79 4.35
C SER A 85 -3.97 -20.61 5.88
N LYS A 86 -3.03 -19.81 6.42
CA LYS A 86 -2.95 -19.51 7.85
C LYS A 86 -4.18 -18.75 8.37
N LEU A 87 -4.75 -17.88 7.57
CA LEU A 87 -5.97 -17.14 7.91
C LEU A 87 -7.24 -18.00 7.74
N GLY A 88 -7.16 -19.18 7.09
CA GLY A 88 -8.31 -19.99 6.74
C GLY A 88 -9.29 -19.23 5.84
N ILE A 89 -8.77 -18.63 4.75
CA ILE A 89 -9.53 -17.89 3.75
C ILE A 89 -9.21 -18.40 2.35
N ASP A 90 -10.12 -18.19 1.42
CA ASP A 90 -9.90 -18.46 0.00
C ASP A 90 -9.06 -17.35 -0.62
N ASN A 91 -8.11 -17.71 -1.50
CA ASN A 91 -7.28 -16.76 -2.22
C ASN A 91 -7.47 -16.91 -3.73
N ASN A 92 -8.12 -15.94 -4.34
CA ASN A 92 -8.32 -15.87 -5.77
C ASN A 92 -7.06 -15.32 -6.44
N LEU A 93 -6.27 -16.19 -7.07
CA LEU A 93 -5.08 -15.79 -7.83
C LEU A 93 -5.50 -15.37 -9.25
N ILE A 94 -5.26 -14.12 -9.58
CA ILE A 94 -5.56 -13.54 -10.89
C ILE A 94 -4.25 -13.18 -11.58
N PHE A 95 -4.03 -13.73 -12.77
CA PHE A 95 -2.87 -13.41 -13.58
C PHE A 95 -3.20 -12.36 -14.64
N VAL A 96 -2.32 -11.38 -14.74
CA VAL A 96 -2.35 -10.32 -15.78
C VAL A 96 -1.03 -10.41 -16.54
N THR A 97 -1.09 -10.77 -17.81
CA THR A 97 0.12 -10.97 -18.62
C THR A 97 0.75 -9.66 -19.09
N LEU A 98 1.99 -9.72 -19.54
CA LEU A 98 2.68 -8.57 -20.14
C LEU A 98 1.92 -8.07 -21.39
N GLU A 99 1.46 -8.97 -22.23
CA GLU A 99 0.69 -8.65 -23.43
C GLU A 99 -0.58 -7.91 -23.06
N GLU A 100 -1.33 -8.40 -22.07
CA GLU A 100 -2.54 -7.71 -21.59
C GLU A 100 -2.22 -6.30 -21.09
N VAL A 101 -1.11 -6.09 -20.41
CA VAL A 101 -0.69 -4.75 -19.95
C VAL A 101 -0.38 -3.85 -21.13
N LEU A 102 0.36 -4.32 -22.12
CA LEU A 102 0.75 -3.53 -23.28
C LEU A 102 -0.45 -3.20 -24.19
N ASP A 103 -1.32 -4.15 -24.45
CA ASP A 103 -2.52 -3.99 -25.31
C ASP A 103 -3.54 -3.02 -24.70
N ASN A 104 -3.54 -2.87 -23.38
CA ASN A 104 -4.50 -2.04 -22.66
C ASN A 104 -3.95 -0.67 -22.20
N ILE A 105 -2.79 -0.22 -22.70
CA ILE A 105 -2.24 1.11 -22.38
C ILE A 105 -3.24 2.24 -22.69
N HIS A 106 -4.09 2.06 -23.69
CA HIS A 106 -5.14 3.01 -24.07
C HIS A 106 -6.13 3.33 -22.93
N LEU A 107 -6.33 2.41 -21.95
CA LEU A 107 -7.16 2.62 -20.76
C LEU A 107 -6.60 3.72 -19.83
N CYS A 108 -5.33 4.05 -20.00
CA CYS A 108 -4.67 5.12 -19.23
C CYS A 108 -4.97 6.53 -19.74
N LYS A 109 -5.65 6.65 -20.89
CA LYS A 109 -5.98 7.95 -21.49
C LYS A 109 -6.84 8.80 -20.56
N GLY A 110 -6.45 10.06 -20.38
CA GLY A 110 -7.15 10.99 -19.49
C GLY A 110 -6.90 10.76 -18.00
N LYS A 111 -6.11 9.74 -17.64
CA LYS A 111 -5.72 9.47 -16.25
C LYS A 111 -4.49 10.28 -15.84
N ASN A 112 -4.37 10.60 -14.55
CA ASN A 112 -3.19 11.30 -14.05
C ASN A 112 -2.01 10.34 -13.82
N ILE A 113 -1.60 9.65 -14.87
CA ILE A 113 -0.51 8.67 -14.88
C ILE A 113 0.73 9.34 -15.50
N ARG A 114 1.82 9.43 -14.72
CA ARG A 114 3.04 10.17 -15.11
C ARG A 114 4.31 9.32 -15.06
N THR A 115 4.23 8.14 -14.46
CA THR A 115 5.40 7.25 -14.28
C THR A 115 5.05 5.84 -14.75
N VAL A 116 6.07 5.07 -15.10
CA VAL A 116 5.91 3.65 -15.45
C VAL A 116 5.27 2.89 -14.27
N PHE A 117 5.68 3.19 -13.05
CA PHE A 117 5.09 2.58 -11.86
C PHE A 117 3.57 2.78 -11.80
N ASN A 118 3.10 4.01 -11.97
CA ASN A 118 1.67 4.31 -11.95
C ASN A 118 0.92 3.67 -13.13
N LEU A 119 1.55 3.57 -14.29
CA LEU A 119 0.97 2.90 -15.46
C LEU A 119 0.79 1.40 -15.21
N VAL A 120 1.87 0.73 -14.81
CA VAL A 120 1.86 -0.71 -14.52
C VAL A 120 0.88 -1.01 -13.37
N TYR A 121 0.93 -0.21 -12.30
CA TYR A 121 0.01 -0.33 -11.17
C TYR A 121 -1.45 -0.22 -11.62
N TYR A 122 -1.80 0.84 -12.36
CA TYR A 122 -3.17 1.05 -12.83
C TYR A 122 -3.65 -0.11 -13.70
N LEU A 123 -2.86 -0.51 -14.70
CA LEU A 123 -3.27 -1.57 -15.64
C LEU A 123 -3.40 -2.93 -14.95
N ILE A 124 -2.43 -3.31 -14.12
CA ILE A 124 -2.49 -4.60 -13.42
C ILE A 124 -3.73 -4.67 -12.53
N PHE A 125 -4.00 -3.65 -11.71
CA PHE A 125 -5.18 -3.67 -10.84
C PHE A 125 -6.48 -3.53 -11.64
N LYS A 126 -6.52 -2.71 -12.69
CA LYS A 126 -7.71 -2.58 -13.54
C LYS A 126 -8.07 -3.89 -14.20
N LEU A 127 -7.12 -4.55 -14.85
CA LEU A 127 -7.33 -5.82 -15.54
C LEU A 127 -7.63 -6.95 -14.54
N CYS A 128 -6.94 -7.00 -13.40
CA CYS A 128 -7.24 -7.96 -12.34
C CYS A 128 -8.70 -7.84 -11.86
N LEU A 129 -9.13 -6.64 -11.50
CA LEU A 129 -10.47 -6.41 -10.97
C LEU A 129 -11.57 -6.56 -12.03
N GLN A 130 -11.27 -6.37 -13.32
CA GLN A 130 -12.19 -6.69 -14.42
C GLN A 130 -12.39 -8.20 -14.61
N LYS A 131 -11.36 -9.01 -14.33
CA LYS A 131 -11.45 -10.49 -14.37
C LYS A 131 -12.21 -11.06 -13.17
N THR A 132 -12.42 -10.26 -12.14
CA THR A 132 -13.15 -10.62 -10.92
C THR A 132 -14.44 -9.83 -10.80
N ASN A 133 -15.52 -10.44 -10.35
CA ASN A 133 -16.79 -9.74 -10.14
C ASN A 133 -16.72 -8.97 -8.81
N VAL A 134 -16.14 -7.77 -8.83
CA VAL A 134 -15.96 -6.92 -7.63
C VAL A 134 -17.11 -5.93 -7.39
N LYS A 135 -18.10 -5.93 -8.24
CA LYS A 135 -19.24 -5.00 -8.13
C LYS A 135 -19.95 -5.16 -6.78
N ASN A 136 -20.18 -4.04 -6.11
CA ASN A 136 -20.79 -3.96 -4.78
C ASN A 136 -19.99 -4.70 -3.70
N LEU A 137 -18.64 -4.67 -3.78
CA LEU A 137 -17.75 -5.19 -2.74
C LEU A 137 -16.92 -4.07 -2.12
N ASP A 138 -16.59 -4.23 -0.84
CA ASP A 138 -15.59 -3.42 -0.15
C ASP A 138 -14.22 -4.09 -0.31
N LEU A 139 -13.31 -3.45 -1.05
CA LEU A 139 -11.94 -3.93 -1.29
C LEU A 139 -11.00 -3.24 -0.30
N VAL A 140 -10.36 -4.01 0.56
CA VAL A 140 -9.40 -3.49 1.55
C VAL A 140 -7.97 -3.72 1.06
N GLN A 141 -7.17 -2.65 1.02
CA GLN A 141 -5.80 -2.70 0.50
C GLN A 141 -4.78 -2.15 1.49
N GLY A 142 -3.59 -2.78 1.50
CA GLY A 142 -2.46 -2.44 2.38
C GLY A 142 -1.53 -1.34 1.88
N ASP A 143 -1.85 -0.67 0.77
CA ASP A 143 -1.01 0.40 0.24
C ASP A 143 -0.95 1.60 1.18
N GLY A 144 0.23 2.19 1.31
CA GLY A 144 0.52 3.27 2.24
C GLY A 144 1.22 2.82 3.53
N ALA A 145 1.13 1.54 3.91
CA ALA A 145 1.81 1.03 5.10
C ALA A 145 3.33 1.21 5.04
N ASP A 146 3.95 0.93 3.89
CA ASP A 146 5.39 1.13 3.69
C ASP A 146 5.79 2.60 3.88
N THR A 147 4.98 3.52 3.37
CA THR A 147 5.22 4.95 3.54
C THR A 147 5.11 5.35 4.99
N LEU A 148 4.12 4.84 5.72
CA LEU A 148 3.91 5.12 7.13
C LEU A 148 4.95 4.48 8.03
N LEU A 149 5.28 3.22 7.75
CA LEU A 149 6.06 2.38 8.65
C LEU A 149 7.48 2.11 8.14
N GLY A 150 7.84 2.53 6.92
CA GLY A 150 9.07 2.05 6.32
C GLY A 150 9.96 3.00 5.53
N SER A 151 9.44 4.01 4.83
CA SER A 151 10.23 4.70 3.80
C SER A 151 11.08 5.88 4.28
N ILE A 152 11.05 6.21 5.56
CA ILE A 152 11.72 7.41 6.10
C ILE A 152 13.21 7.18 6.42
N GLN A 153 13.69 5.95 6.36
CA GLN A 153 15.02 5.56 6.83
C GLN A 153 16.17 6.41 6.28
N VAL A 154 16.18 6.69 4.98
CA VAL A 154 17.31 7.39 4.34
C VAL A 154 17.43 8.85 4.82
N PHE A 155 16.31 9.50 5.08
CA PHE A 155 16.29 10.89 5.59
C PHE A 155 16.57 10.96 7.09
N MET A 156 16.13 9.95 7.86
CA MET A 156 16.32 9.90 9.30
C MET A 156 17.79 9.90 9.71
N TYR A 157 18.60 9.03 9.13
CA TYR A 157 19.99 8.86 9.56
C TYR A 157 20.85 10.11 9.41
N ARG A 158 20.58 10.97 8.41
CA ARG A 158 21.34 12.22 8.18
C ARG A 158 20.90 13.35 9.09
N SER A 159 19.67 13.36 9.53
CA SER A 159 19.07 14.48 10.27
C SER A 159 19.01 14.27 11.77
N VAL A 160 19.11 13.03 12.25
CA VAL A 160 18.99 12.70 13.69
C VAL A 160 19.95 13.49 14.58
N PRO A 161 21.27 13.56 14.33
CA PRO A 161 22.19 14.31 15.21
C PRO A 161 21.85 15.81 15.29
N HIS A 162 21.40 16.38 14.18
CA HIS A 162 20.99 17.79 14.13
C HIS A 162 19.74 18.03 14.97
N ILE A 163 18.72 17.16 14.84
CA ILE A 163 17.47 17.27 15.59
C ILE A 163 17.69 17.02 17.08
N MET A 164 18.49 16.02 17.47
CA MET A 164 18.86 15.80 18.86
C MET A 164 19.45 17.04 19.50
N LYS A 165 20.42 17.66 18.83
CA LYS A 165 21.07 18.89 19.33
C LYS A 165 20.09 20.07 19.36
N LYS A 166 19.28 20.25 18.33
CA LYS A 166 18.37 21.39 18.19
C LYS A 166 17.26 21.41 19.24
N TYR A 167 16.72 20.24 19.57
CA TYR A 167 15.55 20.11 20.46
C TYR A 167 15.89 19.49 21.83
N ASN A 168 17.16 19.17 22.08
CA ASN A 168 17.63 18.51 23.29
C ASN A 168 16.85 17.23 23.62
N VAL A 169 16.72 16.36 22.64
CA VAL A 169 15.94 15.11 22.71
C VAL A 169 16.81 13.89 22.45
N ASN A 170 16.34 12.71 22.86
CA ASN A 170 17.03 11.45 22.60
C ASN A 170 16.89 11.01 21.12
N ASN A 171 17.54 9.90 20.76
CA ASN A 171 17.57 9.38 19.40
C ASN A 171 16.17 9.04 18.85
N ASP A 172 15.32 8.37 19.66
CA ASP A 172 14.00 7.91 19.22
C ASP A 172 13.00 9.08 19.14
N GLU A 173 13.10 10.02 20.05
CA GLU A 173 12.36 11.30 19.97
C GLU A 173 12.77 12.12 18.73
N ALA A 174 14.06 12.21 18.44
CA ALA A 174 14.55 12.89 17.23
C ALA A 174 14.00 12.23 15.95
N LYS A 175 13.97 10.90 15.88
CA LYS A 175 13.37 10.17 14.75
C LYS A 175 11.87 10.42 14.64
N THR A 176 11.17 10.48 15.77
CA THR A 176 9.74 10.81 15.80
C THR A 176 9.48 12.21 15.28
N ILE A 177 10.28 13.20 15.68
CA ILE A 177 10.21 14.59 15.18
C ILE A 177 10.45 14.64 13.66
N ILE A 178 11.47 13.92 13.16
CA ILE A 178 11.75 13.86 11.72
C ILE A 178 10.56 13.25 10.98
N LYS A 179 9.98 12.18 11.50
CA LYS A 179 8.79 11.54 10.99
C LYS A 179 7.63 12.53 10.93
N GLN A 180 7.35 13.26 12.02
CA GLN A 180 6.30 14.28 12.07
C GLN A 180 6.50 15.37 11.02
N GLN A 181 7.73 15.87 10.86
CA GLN A 181 8.05 16.88 9.86
C GLN A 181 7.87 16.38 8.43
N TYR A 182 8.33 15.15 8.16
CA TYR A 182 8.19 14.51 6.86
C TYR A 182 6.70 14.35 6.48
N TYR A 183 5.86 13.87 7.41
CA TYR A 183 4.44 13.71 7.16
C TYR A 183 3.70 15.03 7.02
N ALA A 184 4.04 16.02 7.83
CA ALA A 184 3.46 17.34 7.70
C ALA A 184 3.74 17.97 6.32
N ASP A 185 4.91 17.66 5.73
CA ASP A 185 5.31 18.24 4.44
C ASP A 185 4.85 17.41 3.24
N LYS A 186 4.78 16.08 3.38
CA LYS A 186 4.56 15.14 2.27
C LYS A 186 3.16 14.52 2.22
N ILE A 187 2.50 14.35 3.36
CA ILE A 187 1.29 13.52 3.49
C ILE A 187 0.12 14.31 4.11
N ASP A 188 0.20 15.63 4.14
CA ASP A 188 -0.93 16.44 4.59
C ASP A 188 -2.19 16.09 3.75
N PRO A 189 -3.24 15.49 4.36
CA PRO A 189 -4.45 15.11 3.63
C PRO A 189 -5.15 16.31 2.97
N SER A 190 -4.90 17.53 3.47
CA SER A 190 -5.40 18.77 2.88
C SER A 190 -4.68 19.15 1.59
N ARG A 191 -3.49 18.62 1.36
CA ARG A 191 -2.72 18.82 0.12
C ARG A 191 -3.21 17.85 -0.95
N LYS A 192 -4.15 18.28 -1.77
CA LYS A 192 -4.67 17.57 -2.95
C LYS A 192 -3.61 17.16 -4.01
N THR A 193 -2.33 17.32 -3.72
CA THR A 193 -1.25 17.26 -4.72
C THR A 193 -0.58 15.90 -4.87
N GLU A 194 -0.71 14.98 -3.93
CA GLU A 194 -0.11 13.66 -4.09
C GLU A 194 -1.14 12.61 -4.51
N LYS A 195 -1.36 12.55 -5.80
CA LYS A 195 -2.05 11.45 -6.48
C LYS A 195 -1.08 10.26 -6.58
N GLY A 196 -0.89 9.56 -5.47
CA GLY A 196 -0.10 8.31 -5.43
C GLY A 196 -0.89 7.11 -5.96
N SER A 197 -0.25 5.93 -5.97
CA SER A 197 -0.84 4.66 -6.40
C SER A 197 -2.22 4.37 -5.78
N GLY A 198 -2.40 4.66 -4.50
CA GLY A 198 -3.67 4.42 -3.82
C GLY A 198 -4.85 5.23 -4.37
N HIS A 199 -4.61 6.44 -4.90
CA HIS A 199 -5.68 7.18 -5.57
C HIS A 199 -6.12 6.47 -6.85
N LEU A 200 -5.18 5.90 -7.61
CA LEU A 200 -5.51 5.11 -8.80
C LEU A 200 -6.33 3.87 -8.44
N PHE A 201 -6.03 3.21 -7.32
CA PHE A 201 -6.81 2.06 -6.87
C PHE A 201 -8.25 2.44 -6.50
N VAL A 202 -8.44 3.56 -5.81
CA VAL A 202 -9.80 4.09 -5.50
C VAL A 202 -10.56 4.37 -6.80
N GLU A 203 -9.93 5.04 -7.76
CA GLU A 203 -10.53 5.35 -9.07
C GLU A 203 -10.92 4.06 -9.82
N ILE A 204 -10.06 3.05 -9.85
CA ILE A 204 -10.36 1.75 -10.48
C ILE A 204 -11.55 1.06 -9.81
N ALA A 205 -11.58 1.02 -8.48
CA ALA A 205 -12.65 0.39 -7.73
C ALA A 205 -14.01 1.08 -8.01
N GLU A 206 -14.04 2.41 -7.96
CA GLU A 206 -15.24 3.20 -8.26
C GLU A 206 -15.75 2.96 -9.69
N GLU A 207 -14.87 2.93 -10.68
CA GLU A 207 -15.22 2.63 -12.07
C GLU A 207 -15.85 1.25 -12.26
N LEU A 208 -15.48 0.30 -11.41
CA LEU A 208 -16.01 -1.07 -11.43
C LEU A 208 -17.19 -1.29 -10.47
N GLY A 209 -17.68 -0.22 -9.84
CA GLY A 209 -18.79 -0.26 -8.89
C GLY A 209 -18.45 -0.92 -7.55
N ALA A 210 -17.17 -0.98 -7.20
CA ALA A 210 -16.67 -1.39 -5.89
C ALA A 210 -16.36 -0.17 -5.01
N ASN A 211 -16.04 -0.42 -3.75
CA ASN A 211 -15.54 0.57 -2.81
C ASN A 211 -14.14 0.19 -2.37
N ALA A 212 -13.18 1.11 -2.41
CA ALA A 212 -11.82 0.90 -1.96
C ALA A 212 -11.62 1.46 -0.55
N ILE A 213 -11.08 0.65 0.36
CA ILE A 213 -10.74 1.05 1.71
C ILE A 213 -9.22 1.04 1.86
N MET A 214 -8.63 2.24 1.86
CA MET A 214 -7.20 2.48 2.01
C MET A 214 -6.88 2.80 3.48
N ALA A 215 -6.95 1.78 4.35
CA ALA A 215 -6.90 1.98 5.79
C ALA A 215 -5.66 2.75 6.27
N PHE A 216 -4.49 2.49 5.67
CA PHE A 216 -3.23 3.17 6.02
C PHE A 216 -3.10 4.60 5.49
N LYS A 217 -4.00 5.04 4.61
CA LYS A 217 -4.05 6.42 4.12
C LYS A 217 -5.12 7.27 4.80
N HIS A 218 -5.83 6.68 5.77
CA HIS A 218 -6.83 7.42 6.54
C HIS A 218 -6.16 8.45 7.47
N PRO A 219 -6.68 9.68 7.57
CA PRO A 219 -6.09 10.74 8.39
C PRO A 219 -5.82 10.37 9.84
N ASP A 220 -6.68 9.55 10.45
CA ASP A 220 -6.53 9.14 11.85
C ASP A 220 -5.35 8.18 12.04
N ILE A 221 -5.16 7.21 11.14
CA ILE A 221 -3.97 6.33 11.18
C ILE A 221 -2.71 7.13 10.87
N LEU A 222 -2.76 8.03 9.90
CA LEU A 222 -1.65 8.92 9.60
C LEU A 222 -1.24 9.72 10.84
N ARG A 223 -2.22 10.27 11.56
CA ARG A 223 -1.99 11.02 12.80
C ARG A 223 -1.43 10.11 13.89
N TRP A 224 -2.06 8.96 14.13
CA TRP A 224 -1.63 8.01 15.14
C TRP A 224 -0.17 7.59 14.95
N VAL A 225 0.18 7.11 13.75
CA VAL A 225 1.56 6.68 13.44
C VAL A 225 2.54 7.85 13.54
N ASN A 226 2.12 9.05 13.15
CA ASN A 226 2.95 10.25 13.16
C ASN A 226 3.27 10.72 14.59
N ASP A 227 2.30 10.65 15.47
CA ASP A 227 2.43 11.14 16.85
C ASP A 227 3.01 10.07 17.79
N THR A 228 3.01 8.78 17.38
CA THR A 228 3.55 7.68 18.18
C THR A 228 5.09 7.64 18.15
N GLU A 229 5.69 7.34 19.28
CA GLU A 229 7.15 7.19 19.40
C GLU A 229 7.70 6.17 18.39
N TYR A 230 8.85 6.51 17.78
CA TYR A 230 9.46 5.72 16.70
C TYR A 230 9.76 4.26 17.11
N SER A 231 10.10 4.01 18.38
CA SER A 231 10.36 2.67 18.92
C SER A 231 9.23 1.68 18.66
N PHE A 232 7.97 2.15 18.65
CA PHE A 232 6.79 1.32 18.38
C PHE A 232 6.50 1.11 16.89
N SER A 233 6.94 2.03 16.05
CA SER A 233 6.67 1.99 14.61
C SER A 233 7.91 1.70 13.77
N ARG A 234 8.94 1.05 14.31
CA ARG A 234 10.23 0.81 13.67
C ARG A 234 10.10 0.32 12.23
N PRO A 235 10.40 1.18 11.26
CA PRO A 235 10.20 0.84 9.86
C PRO A 235 11.19 -0.19 9.33
N ASP A 236 12.40 -0.21 9.89
CA ASP A 236 13.48 -1.12 9.48
C ASP A 236 13.19 -2.61 9.70
N LYS A 237 12.34 -2.92 10.67
CA LYS A 237 11.99 -4.30 11.06
C LYS A 237 10.51 -4.63 10.91
N LYS A 238 9.70 -3.69 10.43
CA LYS A 238 8.22 -3.88 10.39
C LYS A 238 7.66 -4.39 11.73
N LEU A 239 8.21 -3.89 12.84
CA LEU A 239 7.95 -4.45 14.17
C LEU A 239 6.47 -4.32 14.57
N LEU A 240 5.85 -3.17 14.32
CA LEU A 240 4.44 -2.97 14.67
C LEU A 240 3.51 -3.95 13.91
N PRO A 241 3.60 -4.14 12.59
CA PRO A 241 2.82 -5.16 11.91
C PRO A 241 3.01 -6.57 12.47
N LEU A 242 4.25 -6.96 12.76
CA LEU A 242 4.55 -8.26 13.38
C LEU A 242 3.87 -8.39 14.74
N LYS A 243 4.02 -7.40 15.61
CA LYS A 243 3.41 -7.40 16.94
C LYS A 243 1.88 -7.38 16.91
N VAL A 244 1.29 -6.70 15.95
CA VAL A 244 -0.17 -6.73 15.73
C VAL A 244 -0.65 -8.12 15.32
N ILE A 245 0.06 -8.81 14.42
CA ILE A 245 -0.27 -10.17 14.01
C ILE A 245 -0.21 -11.12 15.21
N GLU A 246 0.89 -11.07 15.99
CA GLU A 246 1.05 -11.85 17.23
C GLU A 246 -0.05 -11.54 18.25
N TYR A 247 -0.34 -10.26 18.50
CA TYR A 247 -1.40 -9.79 19.40
C TYR A 247 -2.79 -10.32 19.00
N LEU A 248 -3.04 -10.47 17.70
CA LEU A 248 -4.28 -11.03 17.19
C LEU A 248 -4.34 -12.56 17.26
N GLY A 249 -3.26 -13.23 17.69
CA GLY A 249 -3.16 -14.68 17.88
C GLY A 249 -2.75 -15.44 16.61
N TYR A 250 -2.08 -14.78 15.67
CA TYR A 250 -1.58 -15.40 14.45
C TYR A 250 -0.05 -15.44 14.43
N ASP A 251 0.51 -16.49 13.81
CA ASP A 251 1.95 -16.56 13.54
C ASP A 251 2.27 -15.82 12.24
N PRO A 252 3.19 -14.83 12.27
CA PRO A 252 3.60 -14.15 11.07
C PRO A 252 4.23 -15.12 10.07
N VAL A 253 3.91 -14.93 8.78
CA VAL A 253 4.62 -15.63 7.70
C VAL A 253 6.00 -15.02 7.55
N ASN A 254 7.01 -15.84 7.30
CA ASN A 254 8.36 -15.34 7.03
C ASN A 254 8.37 -14.67 5.65
N VAL A 255 8.21 -13.35 5.65
CA VAL A 255 8.09 -12.53 4.44
C VAL A 255 9.45 -11.98 4.06
N LYS A 256 10.00 -12.43 2.94
CA LYS A 256 11.11 -11.75 2.29
C LYS A 256 10.55 -10.47 1.65
N ARG A 257 11.07 -9.31 2.07
CA ARG A 257 10.57 -8.02 1.56
C ARG A 257 10.79 -7.92 0.05
N THR A 258 9.71 -7.84 -0.71
CA THR A 258 9.71 -7.59 -2.15
C THR A 258 8.94 -6.29 -2.41
N ILE A 259 9.50 -5.41 -3.23
CA ILE A 259 8.77 -4.23 -3.72
C ILE A 259 7.93 -4.63 -4.93
N MET A 260 6.82 -3.95 -5.16
CA MET A 260 5.86 -4.29 -6.22
C MET A 260 6.53 -4.40 -7.60
N GLU A 261 7.48 -3.52 -7.92
CA GLU A 261 8.20 -3.52 -9.20
C GLU A 261 8.93 -4.85 -9.44
N LYS A 262 9.51 -5.44 -8.38
CA LYS A 262 10.16 -6.74 -8.46
C LYS A 262 9.20 -7.90 -8.32
N GLY A 263 8.16 -7.75 -7.49
CA GLY A 263 7.16 -8.79 -7.24
C GLY A 263 6.32 -9.12 -8.47
N THR A 264 6.04 -8.13 -9.32
CA THR A 264 5.30 -8.35 -10.58
C THR A 264 6.14 -9.01 -11.67
N GLY A 265 7.47 -8.79 -11.66
CA GLY A 265 8.42 -9.33 -12.65
C GLY A 265 8.34 -8.74 -14.07
N ILE A 266 7.39 -7.82 -14.33
CA ILE A 266 7.19 -7.24 -15.67
C ILE A 266 7.60 -5.77 -15.77
N TYR A 267 7.96 -5.14 -14.67
CA TYR A 267 8.18 -3.69 -14.61
C TYR A 267 9.31 -3.22 -15.55
N GLU A 268 10.46 -3.86 -15.49
CA GLU A 268 11.62 -3.54 -16.35
C GLU A 268 11.30 -3.79 -17.82
N ILE A 269 10.58 -4.88 -18.12
CA ILE A 269 10.21 -5.23 -19.50
C ILE A 269 9.25 -4.16 -20.07
N VAL A 270 8.29 -3.72 -19.26
CA VAL A 270 7.37 -2.64 -19.66
C VAL A 270 8.15 -1.34 -19.92
N GLN A 271 9.13 -0.99 -19.09
CA GLN A 271 9.99 0.17 -19.32
C GLN A 271 10.69 0.13 -20.69
N GLU A 272 11.34 -0.98 -21.00
CA GLU A 272 12.01 -1.16 -22.27
C GLU A 272 11.06 -1.07 -23.46
N LYS A 273 9.92 -1.76 -23.38
CA LYS A 273 8.89 -1.72 -24.44
C LYS A 273 8.35 -0.32 -24.67
N LEU A 274 8.04 0.44 -23.62
CA LEU A 274 7.56 1.81 -23.74
C LEU A 274 8.59 2.72 -24.45
N CYS A 275 9.88 2.57 -24.13
CA CYS A 275 10.95 3.31 -24.80
C CYS A 275 11.07 2.91 -26.28
N GLN A 276 11.01 1.62 -26.60
CA GLN A 276 11.05 1.13 -27.99
C GLN A 276 9.87 1.66 -28.81
N MET A 277 8.66 1.62 -28.25
CA MET A 277 7.41 2.03 -28.93
C MET A 277 7.38 3.53 -29.23
N THR A 278 7.95 4.35 -28.36
CA THR A 278 7.90 5.82 -28.51
C THR A 278 9.16 6.41 -29.12
N GLY A 279 10.25 5.68 -29.22
CA GLY A 279 11.57 6.20 -29.56
C GLY A 279 12.18 7.12 -28.49
N ILE A 280 11.58 7.18 -27.29
CA ILE A 280 12.01 8.05 -26.19
C ILE A 280 12.84 7.23 -25.21
N SER A 281 14.08 7.68 -24.94
CA SER A 281 15.01 6.96 -24.06
C SER A 281 14.62 6.98 -22.58
N HIS A 282 13.84 7.97 -22.13
CA HIS A 282 13.45 8.08 -20.72
C HIS A 282 12.03 7.51 -20.48
N PRO A 283 11.87 6.40 -19.71
CA PRO A 283 10.61 5.66 -19.60
C PRO A 283 9.42 6.50 -19.14
N ASN A 284 9.58 7.37 -18.13
CA ASN A 284 8.48 8.22 -17.67
C ASN A 284 8.07 9.30 -18.68
N SER A 285 8.96 9.70 -19.58
CA SER A 285 8.61 10.61 -20.69
C SER A 285 7.83 9.86 -21.76
N ALA A 286 8.17 8.61 -22.04
CA ALA A 286 7.42 7.71 -22.91
C ALA A 286 5.97 7.53 -22.41
N VAL A 287 5.79 7.28 -21.10
CA VAL A 287 4.45 7.20 -20.48
C VAL A 287 3.62 8.45 -20.75
N LYS A 288 4.18 9.65 -20.53
CA LYS A 288 3.45 10.90 -20.75
C LYS A 288 2.96 11.06 -22.19
N VAL A 289 3.77 10.67 -23.15
CA VAL A 289 3.41 10.73 -24.57
C VAL A 289 2.27 9.75 -24.88
N LEU A 290 2.38 8.49 -24.46
CA LEU A 290 1.38 7.45 -24.71
C LEU A 290 0.03 7.76 -24.04
N VAL A 291 0.05 8.21 -22.79
CA VAL A 291 -1.17 8.53 -22.03
C VAL A 291 -1.88 9.76 -22.63
N ASN A 292 -1.13 10.78 -23.10
CA ASN A 292 -1.72 11.99 -23.68
C ASN A 292 -2.23 11.77 -25.11
N GLN A 293 -1.52 11.01 -25.92
CA GLN A 293 -1.90 10.78 -27.33
C GLN A 293 -3.03 9.77 -27.47
N GLY A 294 -3.28 8.94 -26.46
CA GLY A 294 -4.26 7.85 -26.54
C GLY A 294 -3.90 6.87 -27.65
N ALA A 295 -2.61 6.64 -27.85
CA ALA A 295 -2.10 5.81 -28.92
C ALA A 295 -2.65 4.39 -28.79
N THR A 296 -3.52 4.03 -29.73
CA THR A 296 -3.68 2.63 -30.13
C THR A 296 -2.38 2.25 -30.80
N LEU A 297 -1.73 1.23 -30.26
CA LEU A 297 -0.53 0.68 -30.85
C LEU A 297 -0.82 0.22 -32.28
N PRO A 298 0.05 0.50 -33.25
CA PRO A 298 0.02 -0.26 -34.48
C PRO A 298 0.31 -1.73 -34.10
N ILE A 299 -0.63 -2.58 -34.37
CA ILE A 299 -0.52 -4.04 -34.29
C ILE A 299 0.60 -4.52 -35.22
#